data_7c49eb676a543bbbbe1329a769f2db10
#
_entry.id   7c49eb676a543bbbbe1329a769f2db10
#
_cell.length_a   1.000
_cell.length_b   1.000
_cell.length_c   1.000
_cell.angle_alpha   90.00
_cell.angle_beta   90.00
_cell.angle_gamma   90.00
#
_symmetry.space_group_name_H-M   'P 1'
#
loop_
_entity.id
_entity.type
_entity.pdbx_description
1 polymer ?
#
loop_
_entity_poly.entity_id
_entity_poly.type
_entity_poly.pdbx_seq_one_letter_code
_entity_poly.pdbx_strand_id
1 'polypeptide(L)'
;MSARVICTIVVLLYLMSVLKASCPGVVPPRGRQIRTDCNSSRLNKDAQKHLESIITTRVVPALYSVVFFLGLPTNGVALWVLSKAKKMPSTILLINLAIADLMFMLALPFKITYYFMENNWIFGEPLCRIVTAVFYGNMYCSVLFLTGISIDRYIGLVHPFCSKSLRDWRLYTGASIGIWIMGVAAVSGFTMVPQTKCFIDPHRVTCHDIWAHCQGYDWYTLYFLGLFIMVFAVPLLIILFCYLRIFVTLAKKRESYRRVIGLLSLVLLTFILCFTPSNILLVLHYLETSWERHNQLYIWYMLALCLTSLNSCIDPFIYYYVSSDFWTLVKETLCIHRAGNSTSSQSTKKTKLTSSSEREMLTSGV
;
A
#
# COMPACT_ATOMS: atom_id res chain seq x y z
N MET A 1 -3.57 14.66 7.85
CA MET A 1 -2.32 14.41 8.60
C MET A 1 -1.27 15.34 8.02
N SER A 2 -0.59 16.15 8.80
CA SER A 2 0.36 17.13 8.26
C SER A 2 1.63 16.42 7.78
N ALA A 3 2.31 16.99 6.76
CA ALA A 3 3.63 16.55 6.30
C ALA A 3 4.62 16.35 7.46
N ARG A 4 4.41 17.05 8.58
CA ARG A 4 5.18 16.90 9.82
C ARG A 4 5.15 15.48 10.41
N VAL A 5 3.99 14.79 10.39
CA VAL A 5 3.90 13.43 10.96
C VAL A 5 4.65 12.43 10.09
N ILE A 6 4.55 12.56 8.75
CA ILE A 6 5.31 11.72 7.81
C ILE A 6 6.80 11.97 7.97
N CYS A 7 7.22 13.24 8.02
CA CYS A 7 8.61 13.62 8.24
C CYS A 7 9.13 13.06 9.59
N THR A 8 8.31 13.12 10.65
CA THR A 8 8.66 12.57 11.96
C THR A 8 8.81 11.05 11.91
N ILE A 9 7.92 10.33 11.22
CA ILE A 9 8.02 8.87 11.06
C ILE A 9 9.28 8.49 10.27
N VAL A 10 9.56 9.19 9.16
CA VAL A 10 10.78 8.96 8.35
C VAL A 10 12.04 9.27 9.16
N VAL A 11 12.05 10.37 9.92
CA VAL A 11 13.16 10.75 10.80
C VAL A 11 13.34 9.74 11.93
N LEU A 12 12.26 9.24 12.55
CA LEU A 12 12.33 8.20 13.57
C LEU A 12 12.89 6.89 13.01
N LEU A 13 12.43 6.46 11.83
CA LEU A 13 12.97 5.27 11.14
C LEU A 13 14.45 5.46 10.79
N TYR A 14 14.84 6.65 10.34
CA TYR A 14 16.24 7.01 10.06
C TYR A 14 17.09 7.01 11.35
N LEU A 15 16.62 7.66 12.42
CA LEU A 15 17.33 7.69 13.71
C LEU A 15 17.45 6.28 14.31
N MET A 16 16.42 5.44 14.23
CA MET A 16 16.48 4.04 14.65
C MET A 16 17.51 3.24 13.81
N SER A 17 17.67 3.56 12.52
CA SER A 17 18.66 2.90 11.66
C SER A 17 20.10 3.34 11.96
N VAL A 18 20.30 4.61 12.33
CA VAL A 18 21.63 5.20 12.60
C VAL A 18 22.15 4.83 13.98
N LEU A 19 21.28 4.75 15.00
CA LEU A 19 21.68 4.50 16.40
C LEU A 19 22.25 3.09 16.67
N LYS A 20 22.17 2.14 15.72
CA LYS A 20 22.71 0.77 15.86
C LYS A 20 23.69 0.36 14.77
N ALA A 21 24.53 1.26 14.31
CA ALA A 21 25.50 0.98 13.25
C ALA A 21 26.80 0.29 13.73
N SER A 22 26.83 -0.37 14.89
CA SER A 22 28.06 -1.00 15.37
C SER A 22 27.77 -2.18 16.28
N CYS A 23 27.64 -3.37 15.71
CA CYS A 23 28.04 -4.62 16.35
C CYS A 23 28.22 -5.72 15.28
N PRO A 24 29.43 -6.25 15.08
CA PRO A 24 29.64 -7.45 14.32
C PRO A 24 29.11 -8.63 15.14
N GLY A 25 28.09 -9.33 14.65
CA GLY A 25 27.62 -10.59 15.25
C GLY A 25 26.13 -10.74 15.54
N VAL A 26 25.30 -9.72 15.32
CA VAL A 26 23.85 -9.88 15.51
C VAL A 26 23.21 -10.40 14.23
N VAL A 27 22.65 -11.61 14.34
CA VAL A 27 21.97 -12.30 13.25
C VAL A 27 20.64 -11.60 12.95
N PRO A 28 20.35 -11.27 11.68
CA PRO A 28 19.09 -10.64 11.30
C PRO A 28 17.89 -11.56 11.52
N PRO A 29 16.68 -11.00 11.75
CA PRO A 29 15.46 -11.79 11.85
C PRO A 29 15.16 -12.57 10.58
N ARG A 30 14.55 -13.72 10.75
CA ARG A 30 14.03 -14.56 9.67
C ARG A 30 13.00 -13.75 8.89
N GLY A 31 13.38 -13.31 7.73
CA GLY A 31 12.51 -12.83 6.69
C GLY A 31 12.47 -13.82 5.55
N ARG A 32 11.99 -13.40 4.44
CA ARG A 32 12.03 -14.09 3.16
C ARG A 32 13.46 -14.21 2.62
N GLN A 33 14.29 -14.97 3.27
CA GLN A 33 15.72 -15.02 2.95
C GLN A 33 16.14 -16.42 2.55
N ILE A 34 17.09 -16.51 1.63
CA ILE A 34 17.75 -17.76 1.25
C ILE A 34 18.66 -18.16 2.41
N ARG A 35 18.57 -19.41 2.84
CA ARG A 35 19.42 -19.93 3.91
C ARG A 35 20.86 -20.11 3.45
N THR A 36 21.80 -19.65 4.26
CA THR A 36 23.25 -19.87 4.12
C THR A 36 23.87 -20.22 5.48
N ASP A 37 25.07 -20.81 5.48
CA ASP A 37 25.79 -21.09 6.71
C ASP A 37 26.26 -19.81 7.41
N CYS A 38 26.32 -19.82 8.74
CA CYS A 38 26.59 -18.66 9.57
C CYS A 38 27.92 -17.97 9.32
N ASN A 39 28.96 -18.73 9.02
CA ASN A 39 30.32 -18.24 8.78
C ASN A 39 30.74 -18.23 7.32
N SER A 40 29.83 -18.53 6.39
CA SER A 40 30.18 -18.60 4.98
C SER A 40 30.30 -17.19 4.39
N SER A 41 31.51 -16.81 4.05
CA SER A 41 31.79 -15.67 3.16
C SER A 41 31.52 -16.01 1.69
N ARG A 42 31.14 -17.24 1.41
CA ARG A 42 30.80 -17.74 0.08
C ARG A 42 29.31 -17.99 -0.03
N LEU A 43 28.75 -17.64 -1.16
CA LEU A 43 27.35 -17.90 -1.48
C LEU A 43 27.20 -19.40 -1.81
N ASN A 44 26.19 -20.06 -1.21
CA ASN A 44 25.86 -21.43 -1.57
C ASN A 44 25.40 -21.48 -3.05
N LYS A 45 25.77 -22.52 -3.81
CA LYS A 45 25.41 -22.68 -5.23
C LYS A 45 23.91 -22.60 -5.49
N ASP A 46 23.09 -23.15 -4.60
CA ASP A 46 21.63 -23.09 -4.73
C ASP A 46 21.12 -21.67 -4.52
N ALA A 47 21.62 -20.97 -3.51
CA ALA A 47 21.30 -19.58 -3.26
C ALA A 47 21.72 -18.70 -4.45
N GLN A 48 22.90 -18.93 -5.00
CA GLN A 48 23.38 -18.23 -6.18
C GLN A 48 22.46 -18.46 -7.39
N LYS A 49 22.07 -19.71 -7.67
CA LYS A 49 21.16 -20.05 -8.75
C LYS A 49 19.81 -19.32 -8.63
N HIS A 50 19.28 -19.16 -7.42
CA HIS A 50 18.03 -18.45 -7.19
C HIS A 50 18.18 -16.93 -7.35
N LEU A 51 19.28 -16.34 -6.89
CA LEU A 51 19.55 -14.91 -7.06
C LEU A 51 19.82 -14.55 -8.54
N GLU A 52 20.49 -15.42 -9.30
CA GLU A 52 20.82 -15.21 -10.72
C GLU A 52 19.72 -15.68 -11.67
N SER A 53 18.59 -16.13 -11.14
CA SER A 53 17.48 -16.60 -11.98
C SER A 53 16.89 -15.46 -12.83
N ILE A 54 16.40 -15.78 -14.03
CA ILE A 54 15.70 -14.83 -14.89
C ILE A 54 14.51 -14.19 -14.16
N ILE A 55 13.88 -14.93 -13.24
CA ILE A 55 12.75 -14.43 -12.47
C ILE A 55 13.18 -13.26 -11.58
N THR A 56 14.25 -13.41 -10.80
CA THR A 56 14.72 -12.37 -9.88
C THR A 56 15.38 -11.20 -10.59
N THR A 57 16.12 -11.44 -11.68
CA THR A 57 16.91 -10.41 -12.36
C THR A 57 16.19 -9.69 -13.50
N ARG A 58 15.11 -10.26 -14.04
CA ARG A 58 14.35 -9.66 -15.16
C ARG A 58 12.86 -9.50 -14.86
N VAL A 59 12.18 -10.57 -14.43
CA VAL A 59 10.72 -10.55 -14.26
C VAL A 59 10.32 -9.66 -13.09
N VAL A 60 10.93 -9.87 -11.93
CA VAL A 60 10.63 -9.09 -10.72
C VAL A 60 10.86 -7.58 -10.92
N PRO A 61 12.04 -7.11 -11.40
CA PRO A 61 12.24 -5.67 -11.61
C PRO A 61 11.36 -5.11 -12.73
N ALA A 62 11.03 -5.88 -13.77
CA ALA A 62 10.06 -5.44 -14.77
C ALA A 62 8.66 -5.22 -14.19
N LEU A 63 8.17 -6.14 -13.35
CA LEU A 63 6.89 -5.99 -12.66
C LEU A 63 6.89 -4.78 -11.72
N TYR A 64 7.95 -4.59 -10.91
CA TYR A 64 8.07 -3.41 -10.06
C TYR A 64 8.17 -2.11 -10.87
N SER A 65 8.80 -2.13 -12.05
CA SER A 65 8.83 -0.97 -12.94
C SER A 65 7.43 -0.61 -13.44
N VAL A 66 6.62 -1.59 -13.83
CA VAL A 66 5.22 -1.37 -14.22
C VAL A 66 4.43 -0.78 -13.04
N VAL A 67 4.60 -1.34 -11.83
CA VAL A 67 3.94 -0.81 -10.62
C VAL A 67 4.36 0.63 -10.36
N PHE A 68 5.65 0.95 -10.49
CA PHE A 68 6.16 2.32 -10.30
C PHE A 68 5.56 3.31 -11.30
N PHE A 69 5.63 3.01 -12.61
CA PHE A 69 5.17 3.93 -13.65
C PHE A 69 3.65 4.10 -13.66
N LEU A 70 2.87 3.13 -13.24
CA LEU A 70 1.42 3.24 -13.09
C LEU A 70 1.03 3.82 -11.73
N GLY A 71 1.62 3.33 -10.65
CA GLY A 71 1.22 3.67 -9.29
C GLY A 71 1.59 5.10 -8.89
N LEU A 72 2.77 5.59 -9.29
CA LEU A 72 3.20 6.95 -8.94
C LEU A 72 2.25 8.04 -9.45
N PRO A 73 1.91 8.11 -10.75
CA PRO A 73 0.99 9.14 -11.25
C PRO A 73 -0.43 8.94 -10.74
N THR A 74 -0.93 7.71 -10.65
CA THR A 74 -2.32 7.45 -10.23
C THR A 74 -2.55 7.81 -8.77
N ASN A 75 -1.65 7.44 -7.86
CA ASN A 75 -1.73 7.83 -6.45
C ASN A 75 -1.45 9.33 -6.25
N GLY A 76 -0.55 9.93 -7.04
CA GLY A 76 -0.30 11.37 -7.02
C GLY A 76 -1.55 12.16 -7.39
N VAL A 77 -2.23 11.79 -8.48
CA VAL A 77 -3.51 12.39 -8.90
C VAL A 77 -4.58 12.14 -7.84
N ALA A 78 -4.68 10.92 -7.32
CA ALA A 78 -5.64 10.58 -6.28
C ALA A 78 -5.46 11.45 -5.03
N LEU A 79 -4.24 11.58 -4.52
CA LEU A 79 -3.94 12.41 -3.36
C LEU A 79 -4.29 13.89 -3.60
N TRP A 80 -3.95 14.40 -4.79
CA TRP A 80 -4.25 15.78 -5.15
C TRP A 80 -5.76 16.05 -5.22
N VAL A 81 -6.54 15.15 -5.87
CA VAL A 81 -8.00 15.25 -5.95
C VAL A 81 -8.65 15.13 -4.57
N LEU A 82 -8.24 14.13 -3.77
CA LEU A 82 -8.76 13.92 -2.42
C LEU A 82 -8.47 15.11 -1.49
N SER A 83 -7.35 15.81 -1.70
CA SER A 83 -7.01 17.02 -0.92
C SER A 83 -7.95 18.19 -1.20
N LYS A 84 -8.52 18.26 -2.41
CA LYS A 84 -9.44 19.31 -2.86
C LYS A 84 -10.93 18.92 -2.74
N ALA A 85 -11.23 17.63 -2.63
CA ALA A 85 -12.59 17.12 -2.51
C ALA A 85 -13.28 17.64 -1.25
N LYS A 86 -14.61 17.66 -1.29
CA LYS A 86 -15.44 17.99 -0.13
C LYS A 86 -15.05 17.09 1.05
N LYS A 87 -14.62 17.70 2.13
CA LYS A 87 -14.06 17.00 3.29
C LYS A 87 -15.12 16.13 3.96
N MET A 88 -15.01 14.81 3.79
CA MET A 88 -15.74 13.82 4.58
C MET A 88 -14.77 13.11 5.52
N PRO A 89 -15.18 12.73 6.76
CA PRO A 89 -14.28 12.05 7.68
C PRO A 89 -13.61 10.79 7.09
N SER A 90 -14.34 9.99 6.32
CA SER A 90 -13.82 8.78 5.65
C SER A 90 -12.71 9.06 4.63
N THR A 91 -12.66 10.29 4.08
CA THR A 91 -11.59 10.70 3.14
C THR A 91 -10.20 10.69 3.81
N ILE A 92 -10.12 10.80 5.14
CA ILE A 92 -8.85 10.69 5.89
C ILE A 92 -8.18 9.34 5.62
N LEU A 93 -8.93 8.23 5.65
CA LEU A 93 -8.38 6.90 5.43
C LEU A 93 -7.83 6.77 4.01
N LEU A 94 -8.55 7.29 3.01
CA LEU A 94 -8.14 7.26 1.61
C LEU A 94 -6.87 8.09 1.36
N ILE A 95 -6.78 9.27 1.96
CA ILE A 95 -5.60 10.13 1.88
C ILE A 95 -4.37 9.42 2.49
N ASN A 96 -4.54 8.76 3.65
CA ASN A 96 -3.45 8.07 4.30
C ASN A 96 -3.02 6.82 3.51
N LEU A 97 -3.96 6.10 2.89
CA LEU A 97 -3.64 4.98 2.00
C LEU A 97 -2.83 5.47 0.79
N ALA A 98 -3.27 6.54 0.11
CA ALA A 98 -2.52 7.13 -1.01
C ALA A 98 -1.12 7.62 -0.59
N ILE A 99 -0.96 8.13 0.63
CA ILE A 99 0.35 8.51 1.17
C ILE A 99 1.24 7.28 1.38
N ALA A 100 0.72 6.19 1.94
CA ALA A 100 1.47 4.94 2.11
C ALA A 100 1.95 4.40 0.75
N ASP A 101 1.07 4.41 -0.26
CA ASP A 101 1.40 3.98 -1.62
C ASP A 101 2.47 4.87 -2.27
N LEU A 102 2.39 6.18 -2.11
CA LEU A 102 3.41 7.09 -2.63
C LEU A 102 4.77 6.89 -1.94
N MET A 103 4.80 6.65 -0.63
CA MET A 103 6.05 6.31 0.07
C MET A 103 6.66 5.03 -0.49
N PHE A 104 5.83 4.02 -0.78
CA PHE A 104 6.25 2.78 -1.42
C PHE A 104 6.81 3.04 -2.83
N MET A 105 6.13 3.86 -3.65
CA MET A 105 6.62 4.24 -4.98
C MET A 105 8.01 4.90 -4.92
N LEU A 106 8.27 5.73 -3.91
CA LEU A 106 9.60 6.35 -3.72
C LEU A 106 10.69 5.35 -3.33
N ALA A 107 10.34 4.22 -2.72
CA ALA A 107 11.28 3.15 -2.38
C ALA A 107 11.55 2.18 -3.56
N LEU A 108 10.63 2.04 -4.51
CA LEU A 108 10.72 1.09 -5.62
C LEU A 108 11.95 1.28 -6.51
N PRO A 109 12.40 2.50 -6.91
CA PRO A 109 13.58 2.67 -7.77
C PRO A 109 14.82 2.00 -7.20
N PHE A 110 15.03 2.01 -5.88
CA PHE A 110 16.15 1.34 -5.23
C PHE A 110 16.05 -0.19 -5.32
N LYS A 111 14.84 -0.74 -5.13
CA LYS A 111 14.59 -2.17 -5.30
C LYS A 111 14.74 -2.61 -6.76
N ILE A 112 14.23 -1.83 -7.70
CA ILE A 112 14.35 -2.09 -9.14
C ILE A 112 15.82 -2.12 -9.54
N THR A 113 16.60 -1.11 -9.14
CA THR A 113 18.04 -1.05 -9.41
C THR A 113 18.76 -2.26 -8.82
N TYR A 114 18.47 -2.63 -7.58
CA TYR A 114 19.03 -3.79 -6.91
C TYR A 114 18.85 -5.08 -7.70
N TYR A 115 17.65 -5.35 -8.18
CA TYR A 115 17.37 -6.57 -8.96
C TYR A 115 17.98 -6.53 -10.36
N PHE A 116 17.99 -5.38 -11.04
CA PHE A 116 18.68 -5.23 -12.33
C PHE A 116 20.20 -5.36 -12.22
N MET A 117 20.78 -5.02 -11.07
CA MET A 117 22.19 -5.21 -10.77
C MET A 117 22.48 -6.63 -10.24
N GLU A 118 21.67 -7.61 -10.63
CA GLU A 118 21.83 -9.02 -10.26
C GLU A 118 21.84 -9.24 -8.74
N ASN A 119 20.97 -8.55 -8.04
CA ASN A 119 20.85 -8.55 -6.57
C ASN A 119 22.12 -8.04 -5.86
N ASN A 120 22.75 -7.01 -6.42
CA ASN A 120 23.87 -6.32 -5.78
C ASN A 120 23.41 -4.95 -5.26
N TRP A 121 23.45 -4.77 -3.94
CA TRP A 121 23.03 -3.57 -3.25
C TRP A 121 24.18 -2.59 -3.06
N ILE A 122 24.12 -1.46 -3.75
CA ILE A 122 25.19 -0.45 -3.75
C ILE A 122 24.92 0.75 -2.83
N PHE A 123 23.72 0.83 -2.19
CA PHE A 123 23.28 2.03 -1.51
C PHE A 123 23.55 2.03 0.00
N GLY A 124 24.26 1.03 0.53
CA GLY A 124 24.64 0.95 1.95
C GLY A 124 23.52 0.41 2.84
N GLU A 125 23.91 0.06 4.06
CA GLU A 125 23.04 -0.58 5.05
C GLU A 125 21.86 0.31 5.51
N PRO A 126 22.05 1.62 5.82
CA PRO A 126 20.94 2.44 6.30
C PRO A 126 19.77 2.51 5.29
N LEU A 127 20.10 2.68 3.99
CA LEU A 127 19.07 2.75 2.97
C LEU A 127 18.41 1.39 2.71
N CYS A 128 19.15 0.28 2.87
CA CYS A 128 18.56 -1.06 2.81
C CYS A 128 17.48 -1.24 3.90
N ARG A 129 17.74 -0.83 5.14
CA ARG A 129 16.75 -0.87 6.23
C ARG A 129 15.52 -0.02 5.93
N ILE A 130 15.73 1.23 5.50
CA ILE A 130 14.65 2.16 5.18
C ILE A 130 13.78 1.60 4.06
N VAL A 131 14.38 1.19 2.96
CA VAL A 131 13.65 0.65 1.79
C VAL A 131 12.88 -0.61 2.16
N THR A 132 13.48 -1.50 2.96
CA THR A 132 12.80 -2.70 3.46
C THR A 132 11.65 -2.35 4.39
N ALA A 133 11.84 -1.43 5.33
CA ALA A 133 10.79 -0.99 6.25
C ALA A 133 9.62 -0.31 5.52
N VAL A 134 9.90 0.54 4.53
CA VAL A 134 8.86 1.19 3.71
C VAL A 134 8.11 0.16 2.87
N PHE A 135 8.80 -0.81 2.30
CA PHE A 135 8.20 -1.86 1.48
C PHE A 135 7.17 -2.69 2.29
N TYR A 136 7.58 -3.24 3.42
CA TYR A 136 6.67 -4.01 4.28
C TYR A 136 5.67 -3.14 5.02
N GLY A 137 6.08 -1.92 5.41
CA GLY A 137 5.20 -0.95 6.05
C GLY A 137 4.02 -0.54 5.17
N ASN A 138 4.25 -0.33 3.86
CA ASN A 138 3.15 -0.12 2.91
C ASN A 138 2.19 -1.32 2.91
N MET A 139 2.71 -2.55 2.78
CA MET A 139 1.87 -3.75 2.75
C MET A 139 0.97 -3.84 4.00
N TYR A 140 1.52 -3.63 5.19
CA TYR A 140 0.75 -3.72 6.44
C TYR A 140 -0.22 -2.56 6.61
N CYS A 141 0.22 -1.32 6.34
CA CYS A 141 -0.65 -0.15 6.43
C CYS A 141 -1.82 -0.22 5.44
N SER A 142 -1.57 -0.67 4.20
CA SER A 142 -2.63 -0.82 3.18
C SER A 142 -3.70 -1.80 3.62
N VAL A 143 -3.34 -2.97 4.16
CA VAL A 143 -4.31 -3.93 4.71
C VAL A 143 -5.17 -3.29 5.81
N LEU A 144 -4.55 -2.56 6.75
CA LEU A 144 -5.25 -1.94 7.86
C LEU A 144 -6.14 -0.77 7.39
N PHE A 145 -5.67 0.07 6.44
CA PHE A 145 -6.50 1.14 5.87
C PHE A 145 -7.68 0.59 5.07
N LEU A 146 -7.48 -0.46 4.27
CA LEU A 146 -8.56 -1.14 3.54
C LEU A 146 -9.58 -1.76 4.51
N THR A 147 -9.13 -2.29 5.65
CA THR A 147 -10.02 -2.76 6.71
C THR A 147 -10.86 -1.62 7.29
N GLY A 148 -10.24 -0.49 7.62
CA GLY A 148 -10.94 0.70 8.10
C GLY A 148 -11.97 1.23 7.09
N ILE A 149 -11.61 1.25 5.80
CA ILE A 149 -12.52 1.62 4.70
C ILE A 149 -13.69 0.63 4.61
N SER A 150 -13.44 -0.67 4.76
CA SER A 150 -14.48 -1.71 4.72
C SER A 150 -15.48 -1.56 5.87
N ILE A 151 -14.99 -1.25 7.07
CA ILE A 151 -15.83 -0.94 8.24
C ILE A 151 -16.65 0.33 7.99
N ASP A 152 -16.06 1.40 7.45
CA ASP A 152 -16.80 2.63 7.11
C ASP A 152 -17.93 2.36 6.11
N ARG A 153 -17.67 1.55 5.08
CA ARG A 153 -18.69 1.15 4.12
C ARG A 153 -19.78 0.29 4.76
N TYR A 154 -19.41 -0.66 5.62
CA TYR A 154 -20.38 -1.47 6.36
C TYR A 154 -21.30 -0.60 7.21
N ILE A 155 -20.76 0.29 8.02
CA ILE A 155 -21.55 1.18 8.87
C ILE A 155 -22.44 2.10 8.02
N GLY A 156 -21.91 2.65 6.91
CA GLY A 156 -22.65 3.56 6.05
C GLY A 156 -23.80 2.93 5.28
N LEU A 157 -23.65 1.66 4.84
CA LEU A 157 -24.63 0.98 4.00
C LEU A 157 -25.62 0.11 4.79
N VAL A 158 -25.17 -0.52 5.89
CA VAL A 158 -25.99 -1.44 6.69
C VAL A 158 -26.66 -0.72 7.86
N HIS A 159 -25.99 0.28 8.45
CA HIS A 159 -26.46 1.02 9.63
C HIS A 159 -26.47 2.54 9.41
N PRO A 160 -27.29 3.07 8.46
CA PRO A 160 -27.22 4.48 8.05
C PRO A 160 -27.56 5.47 9.19
N PHE A 161 -28.39 5.08 10.14
CA PHE A 161 -28.73 5.93 11.30
C PHE A 161 -27.54 6.07 12.28
N CYS A 162 -26.85 4.97 12.58
CA CYS A 162 -25.65 4.98 13.41
C CYS A 162 -24.48 5.71 12.72
N SER A 163 -24.43 5.65 11.40
CA SER A 163 -23.37 6.27 10.57
C SER A 163 -23.25 7.77 10.84
N LYS A 164 -24.36 8.49 11.05
CA LYS A 164 -24.34 9.94 11.30
C LYS A 164 -23.63 10.29 12.61
N SER A 165 -23.79 9.48 13.65
CA SER A 165 -23.15 9.70 14.95
C SER A 165 -21.68 9.29 14.97
N LEU A 166 -21.31 8.24 14.22
CA LEU A 166 -19.96 7.68 14.22
C LEU A 166 -19.00 8.38 13.22
N ARG A 167 -19.52 9.21 12.31
CA ARG A 167 -18.69 9.97 11.34
C ARG A 167 -18.10 11.23 11.95
N ASP A 168 -17.22 11.07 12.94
CA ASP A 168 -16.47 12.16 13.55
C ASP A 168 -15.02 12.19 13.00
N TRP A 169 -14.51 13.37 12.69
CA TRP A 169 -13.13 13.61 12.28
C TRP A 169 -12.11 13.09 13.28
N ARG A 170 -12.40 13.22 14.57
CA ARG A 170 -11.51 12.76 15.64
C ARG A 170 -11.32 11.26 15.60
N LEU A 171 -12.41 10.51 15.37
CA LEU A 171 -12.37 9.05 15.26
C LEU A 171 -11.51 8.60 14.09
N TYR A 172 -11.73 9.14 12.87
CA TYR A 172 -10.96 8.75 11.68
C TYR A 172 -9.51 9.19 11.76
N THR A 173 -9.23 10.35 12.36
CA THR A 173 -7.85 10.80 12.59
C THR A 173 -7.16 9.89 13.61
N GLY A 174 -7.82 9.56 14.73
CA GLY A 174 -7.29 8.64 15.74
C GLY A 174 -7.03 7.25 15.18
N ALA A 175 -7.97 6.70 14.40
CA ALA A 175 -7.80 5.42 13.72
C ALA A 175 -6.60 5.45 12.76
N SER A 176 -6.43 6.51 11.97
CA SER A 176 -5.28 6.66 11.07
C SER A 176 -3.96 6.73 11.81
N ILE A 177 -3.89 7.44 12.93
CA ILE A 177 -2.70 7.50 13.79
C ILE A 177 -2.41 6.11 14.36
N GLY A 178 -3.43 5.40 14.85
CA GLY A 178 -3.29 4.03 15.35
C GLY A 178 -2.75 3.07 14.28
N ILE A 179 -3.24 3.16 13.04
CA ILE A 179 -2.75 2.35 11.92
C ILE A 179 -1.27 2.64 11.64
N TRP A 180 -0.84 3.90 11.61
CA TRP A 180 0.56 4.25 11.42
C TRP A 180 1.45 3.74 12.55
N ILE A 181 1.01 3.84 13.80
CA ILE A 181 1.74 3.30 14.96
C ILE A 181 1.88 1.77 14.83
N MET A 182 0.82 1.06 14.47
CA MET A 182 0.85 -0.39 14.25
C MET A 182 1.79 -0.76 13.08
N GLY A 183 1.76 0.01 11.98
CA GLY A 183 2.66 -0.18 10.84
C GLY A 183 4.12 0.00 11.23
N VAL A 184 4.48 1.04 11.98
CA VAL A 184 5.83 1.28 12.49
C VAL A 184 6.27 0.16 13.44
N ALA A 185 5.39 -0.27 14.36
CA ALA A 185 5.67 -1.38 15.26
C ALA A 185 5.89 -2.69 14.48
N ALA A 186 5.09 -2.94 13.44
CA ALA A 186 5.21 -4.11 12.59
C ALA A 186 6.53 -4.17 11.79
N VAL A 187 7.14 -3.02 11.44
CA VAL A 187 8.42 -3.00 10.71
C VAL A 187 9.63 -2.78 11.60
N SER A 188 9.45 -2.54 12.89
CA SER A 188 10.55 -2.26 13.81
C SER A 188 11.59 -3.39 13.87
N GLY A 189 11.14 -4.66 13.75
CA GLY A 189 12.02 -5.81 13.69
C GLY A 189 13.01 -5.76 12.52
N PHE A 190 12.63 -5.19 11.37
CA PHE A 190 13.52 -5.04 10.22
C PHE A 190 14.53 -3.89 10.39
N THR A 191 14.18 -2.86 11.15
CA THR A 191 15.07 -1.70 11.34
C THR A 191 16.10 -1.92 12.42
N MET A 192 15.84 -2.83 13.37
CA MET A 192 16.73 -3.08 14.53
C MET A 192 17.92 -3.98 14.22
N VAL A 193 17.90 -4.71 13.10
CA VAL A 193 18.96 -5.66 12.73
C VAL A 193 19.56 -5.33 11.37
N PRO A 194 20.84 -5.68 11.14
CA PRO A 194 21.47 -5.51 9.83
C PRO A 194 20.69 -6.26 8.75
N GLN A 195 20.45 -5.59 7.63
CA GLN A 195 19.71 -6.13 6.50
C GLN A 195 20.61 -6.45 5.29
N THR A 196 21.86 -5.93 5.27
CA THR A 196 22.83 -6.25 4.23
C THR A 196 23.74 -7.39 4.64
N LYS A 197 24.10 -8.23 3.67
CA LYS A 197 25.13 -9.27 3.83
C LYS A 197 26.10 -9.20 2.66
N CYS A 198 27.40 -9.17 3.00
CA CYS A 198 28.49 -9.15 2.04
C CYS A 198 29.00 -10.57 1.76
N PHE A 199 29.20 -10.89 0.48
CA PHE A 199 29.85 -12.13 0.01
C PHE A 199 31.13 -11.78 -0.71
N ILE A 200 32.16 -12.61 -0.52
CA ILE A 200 33.48 -12.42 -1.15
C ILE A 200 33.51 -13.12 -2.51
N ASP A 201 32.84 -14.26 -2.64
CA ASP A 201 32.81 -15.06 -3.85
C ASP A 201 31.39 -15.57 -4.13
N PRO A 202 30.69 -15.04 -5.15
CA PRO A 202 31.02 -13.82 -5.90
C PRO A 202 30.95 -12.56 -5.02
N HIS A 203 31.76 -11.52 -5.35
CA HIS A 203 31.73 -10.25 -4.61
C HIS A 203 30.37 -9.56 -4.85
N ARG A 204 29.53 -9.63 -3.83
CA ARG A 204 28.13 -9.16 -3.89
C ARG A 204 27.63 -8.73 -2.50
N VAL A 205 26.87 -7.66 -2.46
CA VAL A 205 26.16 -7.22 -1.25
C VAL A 205 24.66 -7.43 -1.47
N THR A 206 24.03 -8.24 -0.64
CA THR A 206 22.57 -8.46 -0.72
C THR A 206 21.83 -7.59 0.32
N CYS A 207 20.59 -7.21 0.01
CA CYS A 207 19.70 -6.45 0.88
C CYS A 207 18.44 -7.25 1.16
N HIS A 208 18.30 -7.78 2.37
CA HIS A 208 17.14 -8.51 2.87
C HIS A 208 16.83 -9.87 2.21
N ASP A 209 17.63 -10.35 1.28
CA ASP A 209 17.31 -11.57 0.52
C ASP A 209 18.02 -12.83 1.05
N ILE A 210 19.10 -12.69 1.82
CA ILE A 210 19.86 -13.82 2.34
C ILE A 210 19.96 -13.75 3.86
N TRP A 211 19.70 -14.90 4.48
CA TRP A 211 19.81 -15.06 5.91
C TRP A 211 20.76 -16.20 6.30
N ALA A 212 21.63 -15.94 7.28
CA ALA A 212 22.46 -16.97 7.88
C ALA A 212 21.66 -17.76 8.91
N HIS A 213 21.60 -19.08 8.77
CA HIS A 213 20.95 -19.96 9.73
C HIS A 213 21.86 -20.14 10.97
N CYS A 214 21.79 -19.21 11.90
CA CYS A 214 22.48 -19.30 13.19
C CYS A 214 21.46 -19.64 14.28
N GLN A 215 21.85 -20.52 15.18
CA GLN A 215 21.02 -21.15 16.19
C GLN A 215 20.01 -20.25 16.92
N GLY A 216 18.77 -20.76 17.08
CA GLY A 216 18.00 -20.55 18.31
C GLY A 216 17.26 -19.24 18.49
N TYR A 217 16.40 -18.82 17.52
CA TYR A 217 15.50 -17.71 17.83
C TYR A 217 14.03 -18.07 17.50
N ASP A 218 13.42 -18.83 18.39
CA ASP A 218 12.00 -19.17 18.34
C ASP A 218 11.10 -17.93 18.40
N TRP A 219 11.57 -16.83 19.01
CA TRP A 219 10.82 -15.58 19.13
C TRP A 219 10.54 -14.90 17.77
N TYR A 220 11.38 -15.09 16.76
CA TYR A 220 11.10 -14.58 15.41
C TYR A 220 9.96 -15.30 14.75
N THR A 221 9.85 -16.60 14.93
CA THR A 221 8.70 -17.37 14.45
C THR A 221 7.40 -16.84 15.09
N LEU A 222 7.43 -16.58 16.40
CA LEU A 222 6.30 -15.98 17.11
C LEU A 222 6.00 -14.56 16.63
N TYR A 223 7.02 -13.76 16.37
CA TYR A 223 6.86 -12.40 15.82
C TYR A 223 6.16 -12.41 14.46
N PHE A 224 6.60 -13.23 13.50
CA PHE A 224 5.98 -13.29 12.18
C PHE A 224 4.61 -13.98 12.21
N LEU A 225 4.41 -14.96 13.06
CA LEU A 225 3.09 -15.54 13.28
C LEU A 225 2.13 -14.51 13.89
N GLY A 226 2.61 -13.71 14.84
CA GLY A 226 1.87 -12.59 15.40
C GLY A 226 1.50 -11.54 14.34
N LEU A 227 2.44 -11.16 13.47
CA LEU A 227 2.19 -10.27 12.34
C LEU A 227 1.14 -10.87 11.39
N PHE A 228 1.29 -12.13 11.01
CA PHE A 228 0.31 -12.82 10.16
C PHE A 228 -1.10 -12.77 10.78
N ILE A 229 -1.23 -13.07 12.06
CA ILE A 229 -2.54 -13.07 12.73
C ILE A 229 -3.11 -11.66 12.82
N MET A 230 -2.33 -10.70 13.36
CA MET A 230 -2.83 -9.36 13.70
C MET A 230 -2.99 -8.44 12.49
N VAL A 231 -2.11 -8.58 11.50
CA VAL A 231 -2.08 -7.63 10.36
C VAL A 231 -2.70 -8.23 9.08
N PHE A 232 -2.93 -9.54 9.03
CA PHE A 232 -3.55 -10.17 7.87
C PHE A 232 -4.81 -10.98 8.24
N ALA A 233 -4.72 -12.01 9.11
CA ALA A 233 -5.82 -12.92 9.35
C ALA A 233 -7.04 -12.24 10.01
N VAL A 234 -6.82 -11.45 11.06
CA VAL A 234 -7.89 -10.69 11.72
C VAL A 234 -8.49 -9.64 10.78
N PRO A 235 -7.72 -8.77 10.09
CA PRO A 235 -8.24 -7.88 9.06
C PRO A 235 -9.04 -8.60 7.97
N LEU A 236 -8.56 -9.72 7.45
CA LEU A 236 -9.28 -10.50 6.44
C LEU A 236 -10.67 -10.94 6.94
N LEU A 237 -10.76 -11.46 8.16
CA LEU A 237 -12.04 -11.88 8.76
C LEU A 237 -13.00 -10.69 8.91
N ILE A 238 -12.49 -9.53 9.34
CA ILE A 238 -13.29 -8.30 9.45
C ILE A 238 -13.80 -7.86 8.07
N ILE A 239 -12.94 -7.83 7.07
CA ILE A 239 -13.30 -7.48 5.70
C ILE A 239 -14.37 -8.42 5.16
N LEU A 240 -14.17 -9.74 5.29
CA LEU A 240 -15.14 -10.75 4.84
C LEU A 240 -16.49 -10.58 5.53
N PHE A 241 -16.49 -10.36 6.85
CA PHE A 241 -17.72 -10.08 7.59
C PHE A 241 -18.43 -8.82 7.08
N CYS A 242 -17.72 -7.71 6.94
CA CYS A 242 -18.29 -6.44 6.44
C CYS A 242 -18.91 -6.62 5.06
N TYR A 243 -18.19 -7.21 4.11
CA TYR A 243 -18.69 -7.40 2.75
C TYR A 243 -19.85 -8.39 2.67
N LEU A 244 -19.80 -9.51 3.42
CA LEU A 244 -20.91 -10.44 3.51
C LEU A 244 -22.20 -9.75 3.97
N ARG A 245 -22.10 -8.97 5.05
CA ARG A 245 -23.25 -8.21 5.60
C ARG A 245 -23.77 -7.15 4.61
N ILE A 246 -22.89 -6.46 3.91
CA ILE A 246 -23.26 -5.49 2.87
C ILE A 246 -23.99 -6.22 1.73
N PHE A 247 -23.46 -7.32 1.22
CA PHE A 247 -24.06 -8.07 0.10
C PHE A 247 -25.44 -8.60 0.47
N VAL A 248 -25.62 -9.19 1.66
CA VAL A 248 -26.91 -9.67 2.14
C VAL A 248 -27.91 -8.51 2.24
N THR A 249 -27.50 -7.36 2.73
CA THR A 249 -28.38 -6.18 2.88
C THR A 249 -28.78 -5.59 1.52
N LEU A 250 -27.84 -5.51 0.59
CA LEU A 250 -28.07 -4.94 -0.75
C LEU A 250 -28.72 -5.91 -1.74
N ALA A 251 -28.66 -7.23 -1.47
CA ALA A 251 -29.26 -8.26 -2.34
C ALA A 251 -30.75 -8.02 -2.57
N LYS A 252 -31.46 -7.51 -1.56
CA LYS A 252 -32.90 -7.16 -1.66
C LYS A 252 -33.20 -5.98 -2.60
N LYS A 253 -32.16 -5.15 -2.90
CA LYS A 253 -32.26 -3.95 -3.76
C LYS A 253 -31.24 -4.01 -4.90
N ARG A 254 -30.98 -5.19 -5.43
CA ARG A 254 -29.87 -5.51 -6.36
C ARG A 254 -29.80 -4.59 -7.57
N GLU A 255 -30.94 -4.28 -8.21
CA GLU A 255 -30.99 -3.41 -9.39
C GLU A 255 -30.43 -2.01 -9.11
N SER A 256 -30.89 -1.38 -8.01
CA SER A 256 -30.48 -0.03 -7.62
C SER A 256 -29.01 0.06 -7.19
N TYR A 257 -28.44 -1.02 -6.61
CA TYR A 257 -27.09 -1.05 -6.05
C TYR A 257 -26.09 -1.92 -6.84
N ARG A 258 -26.45 -2.36 -8.05
CA ARG A 258 -25.62 -3.26 -8.88
C ARG A 258 -24.19 -2.77 -9.07
N ARG A 259 -24.02 -1.46 -9.34
CA ARG A 259 -22.67 -0.87 -9.50
C ARG A 259 -21.88 -0.93 -8.19
N VAL A 260 -22.50 -0.56 -7.07
CA VAL A 260 -21.85 -0.58 -5.74
C VAL A 260 -21.42 -2.00 -5.38
N ILE A 261 -22.30 -2.99 -5.59
CA ILE A 261 -21.99 -4.40 -5.32
C ILE A 261 -20.81 -4.86 -6.19
N GLY A 262 -20.82 -4.56 -7.49
CA GLY A 262 -19.74 -4.95 -8.40
C GLY A 262 -18.38 -4.41 -7.97
N LEU A 263 -18.35 -3.19 -7.49
CA LEU A 263 -17.14 -2.53 -7.04
C LEU A 263 -16.61 -3.05 -5.71
N LEU A 264 -17.52 -3.24 -4.75
CA LEU A 264 -17.15 -3.85 -3.47
C LEU A 264 -16.63 -5.28 -3.69
N SER A 265 -17.24 -6.01 -4.64
CA SER A 265 -16.73 -7.35 -5.04
C SER A 265 -15.34 -7.28 -5.65
N LEU A 266 -15.07 -6.27 -6.49
CA LEU A 266 -13.74 -6.05 -7.06
C LEU A 266 -12.70 -5.76 -5.99
N VAL A 267 -13.01 -4.87 -5.03
CA VAL A 267 -12.11 -4.55 -3.91
C VAL A 267 -11.81 -5.80 -3.08
N LEU A 268 -12.83 -6.58 -2.74
CA LEU A 268 -12.65 -7.83 -1.99
C LEU A 268 -11.79 -8.83 -2.77
N LEU A 269 -12.07 -9.02 -4.06
CA LEU A 269 -11.31 -9.92 -4.92
C LEU A 269 -9.85 -9.48 -5.03
N THR A 270 -9.60 -8.19 -5.24
CA THR A 270 -8.24 -7.62 -5.27
C THR A 270 -7.52 -7.85 -3.96
N PHE A 271 -8.19 -7.60 -2.82
CA PHE A 271 -7.60 -7.86 -1.50
C PHE A 271 -7.16 -9.33 -1.35
N ILE A 272 -8.05 -10.26 -1.68
CA ILE A 272 -7.76 -11.70 -1.58
C ILE A 272 -6.62 -12.09 -2.53
N LEU A 273 -6.65 -11.67 -3.79
CA LEU A 273 -5.65 -12.05 -4.79
C LEU A 273 -4.28 -11.44 -4.51
N CYS A 274 -4.23 -10.18 -4.04
CA CYS A 274 -2.97 -9.49 -3.83
C CYS A 274 -2.29 -9.84 -2.50
N PHE A 275 -3.05 -9.98 -1.41
CA PHE A 275 -2.44 -10.16 -0.10
C PHE A 275 -2.39 -11.62 0.38
N THR A 276 -3.35 -12.47 0.00
CA THR A 276 -3.41 -13.84 0.51
C THR A 276 -2.20 -14.70 0.10
N PRO A 277 -1.75 -14.69 -1.18
CA PRO A 277 -0.62 -15.54 -1.59
C PRO A 277 0.66 -15.23 -0.83
N SER A 278 1.02 -13.95 -0.68
CA SER A 278 2.24 -13.54 0.01
C SER A 278 2.22 -13.91 1.51
N ASN A 279 1.07 -13.74 2.17
CA ASN A 279 0.93 -14.06 3.58
C ASN A 279 0.91 -15.57 3.85
N ILE A 280 0.26 -16.38 3.00
CA ILE A 280 0.30 -17.85 3.10
C ILE A 280 1.73 -18.35 2.86
N LEU A 281 2.39 -17.89 1.81
CA LEU A 281 3.76 -18.30 1.49
C LEU A 281 4.75 -17.88 2.59
N LEU A 282 4.52 -16.74 3.25
CA LEU A 282 5.29 -16.32 4.41
C LEU A 282 5.20 -17.35 5.54
N VAL A 283 3.98 -17.78 5.90
CA VAL A 283 3.77 -18.78 6.96
C VAL A 283 4.40 -20.13 6.56
N LEU A 284 4.18 -20.58 5.32
CA LEU A 284 4.78 -21.81 4.82
C LEU A 284 6.30 -21.77 4.85
N HIS A 285 6.90 -20.60 4.51
CA HIS A 285 8.33 -20.40 4.57
C HIS A 285 8.92 -20.53 5.99
N TYR A 286 8.15 -20.09 7.01
CA TYR A 286 8.57 -20.27 8.43
C TYR A 286 8.36 -21.68 8.97
N LEU A 287 7.35 -22.40 8.48
CA LEU A 287 7.05 -23.77 8.92
C LEU A 287 7.95 -24.80 8.21
N GLU A 288 8.52 -24.46 7.06
CA GLU A 288 9.34 -25.39 6.28
C GLU A 288 10.74 -25.55 6.89
N THR A 289 11.08 -26.79 7.22
CA THR A 289 12.38 -27.16 7.78
C THR A 289 13.37 -27.70 6.75
N SER A 290 12.88 -28.12 5.58
CA SER A 290 13.69 -28.66 4.49
C SER A 290 14.39 -27.54 3.68
N TRP A 291 15.71 -27.62 3.54
CA TRP A 291 16.52 -26.64 2.80
C TRP A 291 16.07 -26.46 1.35
N GLU A 292 15.82 -27.54 0.67
CA GLU A 292 15.51 -27.54 -0.76
C GLU A 292 14.15 -26.91 -1.05
N ARG A 293 13.14 -27.26 -0.28
CA ARG A 293 11.79 -26.66 -0.38
C ARG A 293 11.77 -25.19 0.05
N HIS A 294 12.55 -24.85 1.05
CA HIS A 294 12.68 -23.48 1.53
C HIS A 294 13.18 -22.52 0.42
N ASN A 295 14.19 -22.93 -0.34
CA ASN A 295 14.72 -22.13 -1.44
C ASN A 295 13.74 -22.02 -2.63
N GLN A 296 12.94 -23.06 -2.90
CA GLN A 296 11.89 -22.98 -3.92
C GLN A 296 10.78 -22.01 -3.51
N LEU A 297 10.36 -22.01 -2.23
CA LEU A 297 9.36 -21.08 -1.70
C LEU A 297 9.79 -19.62 -1.83
N TYR A 298 11.09 -19.32 -1.82
CA TYR A 298 11.62 -17.97 -2.02
C TYR A 298 11.14 -17.33 -3.33
N ILE A 299 11.25 -18.02 -4.45
CA ILE A 299 10.84 -17.50 -5.77
C ILE A 299 9.33 -17.25 -5.80
N TRP A 300 8.53 -18.19 -5.31
CA TRP A 300 7.09 -18.04 -5.25
C TRP A 300 6.67 -16.86 -4.36
N TYR A 301 7.36 -16.68 -3.25
CA TYR A 301 7.12 -15.55 -2.36
C TYR A 301 7.51 -14.22 -3.00
N MET A 302 8.60 -14.16 -3.79
CA MET A 302 8.97 -12.98 -4.58
C MET A 302 7.88 -12.59 -5.57
N LEU A 303 7.35 -13.55 -6.31
CA LEU A 303 6.26 -13.33 -7.25
C LEU A 303 4.97 -12.89 -6.53
N ALA A 304 4.66 -13.49 -5.39
CA ALA A 304 3.53 -13.09 -4.57
C ALA A 304 3.67 -11.66 -4.03
N LEU A 305 4.88 -11.20 -3.71
CA LEU A 305 5.11 -9.80 -3.32
C LEU A 305 4.96 -8.82 -4.49
N CYS A 306 5.34 -9.23 -5.70
CA CYS A 306 5.04 -8.43 -6.90
C CYS A 306 3.53 -8.29 -7.07
N LEU A 307 2.78 -9.37 -6.85
CA LEU A 307 1.33 -9.36 -6.88
C LEU A 307 0.74 -8.45 -5.78
N THR A 308 1.28 -8.52 -4.56
CA THR A 308 0.90 -7.60 -3.46
C THR A 308 1.15 -6.14 -3.85
N SER A 309 2.25 -5.86 -4.52
CA SER A 309 2.61 -4.50 -4.96
C SER A 309 1.64 -3.91 -6.00
N LEU A 310 0.96 -4.76 -6.79
CA LEU A 310 -0.08 -4.33 -7.73
C LEU A 310 -1.29 -3.70 -7.02
N ASN A 311 -1.53 -4.03 -5.74
CA ASN A 311 -2.59 -3.40 -4.95
C ASN A 311 -2.47 -1.87 -4.99
N SER A 312 -1.27 -1.32 -4.83
CA SER A 312 -1.03 0.12 -4.87
C SER A 312 -1.38 0.78 -6.22
N CYS A 313 -1.45 0.01 -7.31
CA CYS A 313 -1.95 0.50 -8.59
C CYS A 313 -3.49 0.46 -8.68
N ILE A 314 -4.13 -0.42 -7.90
CA ILE A 314 -5.58 -0.63 -7.93
C ILE A 314 -6.28 0.27 -6.90
N ASP A 315 -5.62 0.63 -5.80
CA ASP A 315 -6.16 1.48 -4.74
C ASP A 315 -6.74 2.82 -5.25
N PRO A 316 -6.14 3.54 -6.23
CA PRO A 316 -6.76 4.73 -6.82
C PRO A 316 -8.14 4.51 -7.42
N PHE A 317 -8.43 3.32 -7.93
CA PHE A 317 -9.76 2.99 -8.43
C PHE A 317 -10.79 2.84 -7.30
N ILE A 318 -10.36 2.45 -6.10
CA ILE A 318 -11.22 2.43 -4.91
C ILE A 318 -11.66 3.86 -4.57
N TYR A 319 -10.76 4.85 -4.68
CA TYR A 319 -11.06 6.26 -4.41
C TYR A 319 -12.12 6.82 -5.36
N TYR A 320 -12.06 6.41 -6.62
CA TYR A 320 -13.03 6.75 -7.65
C TYR A 320 -14.47 6.41 -7.25
N TYR A 321 -14.67 5.30 -6.54
CA TYR A 321 -16.00 4.82 -6.19
C TYR A 321 -16.48 5.22 -4.80
N VAL A 322 -15.55 5.60 -3.95
CA VAL A 322 -15.86 6.10 -2.61
C VAL A 322 -16.34 7.55 -2.65
N SER A 323 -15.88 8.34 -3.62
CA SER A 323 -16.23 9.75 -3.80
C SER A 323 -16.91 9.97 -5.14
N SER A 324 -18.22 10.24 -5.13
CA SER A 324 -18.99 10.62 -6.35
C SER A 324 -18.40 11.87 -7.03
N ASP A 325 -17.80 12.75 -6.24
CA ASP A 325 -17.25 14.02 -6.70
C ASP A 325 -15.84 13.85 -7.30
N PHE A 326 -15.18 12.72 -7.05
CA PHE A 326 -13.83 12.45 -7.52
C PHE A 326 -13.71 12.56 -9.04
N TRP A 327 -14.65 11.93 -9.77
CA TRP A 327 -14.64 11.93 -11.23
C TRP A 327 -14.98 13.28 -11.86
N THR A 328 -15.86 14.02 -11.21
CA THR A 328 -16.20 15.38 -11.63
C THR A 328 -14.97 16.27 -11.46
N LEU A 329 -14.28 16.19 -10.32
CA LEU A 329 -13.05 16.92 -10.05
C LEU A 329 -11.89 16.53 -11.00
N VAL A 330 -11.73 15.22 -11.29
CA VAL A 330 -10.73 14.75 -12.27
C VAL A 330 -11.03 15.32 -13.65
N LYS A 331 -12.29 15.28 -14.11
CA LYS A 331 -12.71 15.84 -15.39
C LYS A 331 -12.50 17.35 -15.44
N GLU A 332 -12.92 18.08 -14.44
CA GLU A 332 -12.74 19.52 -14.36
C GLU A 332 -11.26 19.90 -14.41
N THR A 333 -10.43 19.15 -13.72
CA THR A 333 -8.97 19.39 -13.67
C THR A 333 -8.27 19.06 -14.98
N LEU A 334 -8.61 17.94 -15.60
CA LEU A 334 -8.05 17.56 -16.91
C LEU A 334 -8.60 18.41 -18.04
N CYS A 335 -9.85 18.93 -17.94
CA CYS A 335 -10.45 19.80 -18.92
C CYS A 335 -10.00 21.27 -18.78
N ILE A 336 -9.64 21.76 -17.60
CA ILE A 336 -9.13 23.12 -17.41
C ILE A 336 -7.85 23.34 -18.24
N HIS A 337 -7.02 22.34 -18.44
CA HIS A 337 -5.85 22.44 -19.34
C HIS A 337 -6.22 22.55 -20.83
N ARG A 338 -7.44 22.16 -21.23
CA ARG A 338 -7.90 22.31 -22.62
C ARG A 338 -8.55 23.68 -22.90
N ALA A 339 -9.09 24.35 -21.90
CA ALA A 339 -9.72 25.66 -22.03
C ALA A 339 -8.69 26.82 -22.03
N GLY A 340 -7.48 26.61 -21.51
CA GLY A 340 -6.41 27.60 -21.48
C GLY A 340 -5.75 27.92 -22.83
N ASN A 341 -6.00 27.10 -23.87
CA ASN A 341 -5.40 27.26 -25.21
C ASN A 341 -6.38 27.75 -26.28
N SER A 342 -7.59 28.18 -25.95
CA SER A 342 -8.60 28.61 -26.94
C SER A 342 -9.22 30.00 -26.65
N THR A 343 -8.59 30.84 -25.81
CA THR A 343 -9.04 32.21 -25.62
C THR A 343 -8.00 33.22 -26.12
N SER A 344 -7.75 33.20 -27.45
CA SER A 344 -7.29 34.35 -28.17
C SER A 344 -7.96 34.38 -29.55
N SER A 345 -9.21 34.75 -29.58
CA SER A 345 -9.90 35.43 -30.69
C SER A 345 -11.41 35.29 -30.51
N GLN A 346 -12.01 36.28 -29.93
CA GLN A 346 -13.17 36.94 -30.52
C GLN A 346 -13.58 38.15 -29.67
N SER A 347 -13.14 39.27 -30.19
CA SER A 347 -13.62 40.62 -29.91
C SER A 347 -15.09 40.75 -30.30
N THR A 348 -15.80 41.53 -29.46
CA THR A 348 -16.91 42.42 -29.82
C THR A 348 -18.15 41.82 -30.53
N LYS A 349 -19.24 41.75 -29.74
CA LYS A 349 -20.50 42.37 -30.16
C LYS A 349 -21.34 42.72 -28.92
N LYS A 350 -21.27 44.01 -28.55
CA LYS A 350 -22.39 44.69 -27.86
C LYS A 350 -23.58 44.73 -28.80
N THR A 351 -24.75 44.36 -28.33
CA THR A 351 -26.00 44.96 -28.78
C THR A 351 -27.00 44.94 -27.62
N LYS A 352 -27.36 46.14 -27.25
CA LYS A 352 -28.50 46.52 -26.43
C LYS A 352 -29.78 45.82 -26.93
N LEU A 353 -30.63 45.44 -26.03
CA LEU A 353 -32.06 45.68 -26.19
C LEU A 353 -32.70 45.83 -24.81
N THR A 354 -33.31 46.98 -24.66
CA THR A 354 -34.06 47.59 -23.61
C THR A 354 -35.46 46.97 -23.46
N SER A 355 -35.91 46.92 -22.23
CA SER A 355 -37.27 47.27 -21.75
C SER A 355 -38.51 46.63 -22.40
N SER A 356 -39.26 46.01 -21.58
CA SER A 356 -40.70 46.31 -21.34
C SER A 356 -41.20 45.35 -20.25
N SER A 357 -41.55 45.97 -19.17
CA SER A 357 -42.88 46.27 -18.67
C SER A 357 -43.59 45.05 -18.08
N GLU A 358 -43.62 44.95 -16.74
CA GLU A 358 -44.80 45.35 -15.90
C GLU A 358 -46.11 44.69 -16.25
N ARG A 359 -46.72 44.13 -15.18
CA ARG A 359 -48.11 43.71 -14.98
C ARG A 359 -48.41 42.24 -15.28
N GLU A 360 -48.96 41.55 -14.38
CA GLU A 360 -50.09 41.63 -13.45
C GLU A 360 -49.93 40.54 -12.39
N MET A 361 -49.91 40.76 -11.27
CA MET A 361 -50.79 40.81 -10.09
C MET A 361 -52.19 40.20 -10.26
N LEU A 362 -52.54 39.37 -9.27
CA LEU A 362 -53.86 38.98 -8.77
C LEU A 362 -54.52 37.76 -9.43
N THR A 363 -54.76 36.79 -8.66
CA THR A 363 -55.92 36.40 -7.88
C THR A 363 -55.89 34.91 -7.57
N SER A 364 -56.01 34.66 -6.30
CA SER A 364 -56.95 33.79 -5.58
C SER A 364 -56.85 32.30 -5.84
N GLY A 365 -56.57 31.49 -4.85
CA GLY A 365 -57.46 31.22 -3.74
C GLY A 365 -57.98 29.81 -3.89
N VAL A 366 -57.70 29.03 -2.96
CA VAL A 366 -58.18 27.85 -2.28
C VAL A 366 -57.07 26.88 -2.05
#